data_1beff60386e419ddc39466f5043f7863
#
_entry.id   1beff60386e419ddc39466f5043f7863
#
_cell.length_a   1.000
_cell.length_b   1.000
_cell.length_c   1.000
_cell.angle_alpha   90.00
_cell.angle_beta   90.00
_cell.angle_gamma   90.00
#
_symmetry.space_group_name_H-M   'P 1'
#
loop_
_entity.id
_entity.type
_entity.pdbx_description
1 polymer ?
#
loop_
_entity_poly.entity_id
_entity_poly.type
_entity_poly.pdbx_seq_one_letter_code
_entity_poly.pdbx_strand_id
1 'polypeptide(L)'
;VPSALFGLYGRRFRALDSRRIEGRIDVDGEETTIEIGIGQDGAPVEVVIMRWGDVNPEKWFTYLPFGIRFIKIATIDGCTVPVEMAGGWNYGTPAYREGIRLRFREVRFF
;
A
#
# COMPACT_ATOMS: atom_id res chain seq x y z
N VAL A 1 -1.10 -3.19 8.62
CA VAL A 1 -1.57 -1.86 9.03
C VAL A 1 -0.40 -0.93 9.23
N PRO A 2 -0.42 0.29 8.69
CA PRO A 2 0.72 1.20 8.80
C PRO A 2 1.20 1.46 10.23
N SER A 3 0.28 1.56 11.19
CA SER A 3 0.65 1.77 12.58
C SER A 3 1.50 0.63 13.15
N ALA A 4 1.21 -0.60 12.78
CA ALA A 4 2.01 -1.75 13.18
C ALA A 4 3.41 -1.72 12.56
N LEU A 5 3.51 -1.26 11.31
CA LEU A 5 4.80 -1.09 10.65
C LEU A 5 5.65 -0.03 11.36
N PHE A 6 5.05 1.07 11.77
CA PHE A 6 5.77 2.10 12.53
C PHE A 6 6.29 1.58 13.87
N GLY A 7 5.51 0.76 14.56
CA GLY A 7 5.94 0.16 15.83
C GLY A 7 7.16 -0.74 15.69
N LEU A 8 7.22 -1.53 14.60
CA LEU A 8 8.28 -2.50 14.37
C LEU A 8 9.44 -1.92 13.56
N TYR A 9 9.15 -1.03 12.62
CA TYR A 9 10.11 -0.57 11.62
C TYR A 9 10.20 0.95 11.53
N GLY A 10 9.82 1.67 12.60
CA GLY A 10 9.73 3.15 12.58
C GLY A 10 11.00 3.86 12.15
N ARG A 11 12.17 3.27 12.42
CA ARG A 11 13.46 3.86 12.02
C ARG A 11 13.69 3.81 10.50
N ARG A 12 12.92 3.00 9.79
CA ARG A 12 13.05 2.78 8.34
C ARG A 12 12.03 3.59 7.56
N PHE A 13 11.22 4.38 8.23
CA PHE A 13 10.21 5.24 7.60
C PHE A 13 10.66 6.69 7.65
N ARG A 14 10.40 7.39 6.56
CA ARG A 14 10.64 8.82 6.46
C ARG A 14 9.51 9.52 5.72
N ALA A 15 9.21 10.74 6.11
CA ALA A 15 8.25 11.57 5.40
C ALA A 15 8.90 12.14 4.13
N LEU A 16 8.23 11.96 2.99
CA LEU A 16 8.63 12.61 1.74
C LEU A 16 8.05 14.02 1.66
N ASP A 17 6.81 14.17 2.10
CA ASP A 17 6.12 15.43 2.25
C ASP A 17 5.00 15.26 3.27
N SER A 18 4.08 16.23 3.37
CA SER A 18 2.98 16.19 4.34
C SER A 18 1.97 15.06 4.11
N ARG A 19 2.03 14.39 2.95
CA ARG A 19 1.03 13.38 2.56
C ARG A 19 1.62 12.06 2.07
N ARG A 20 2.94 11.92 2.07
CA ARG A 20 3.59 10.69 1.61
C ARG A 20 4.69 10.28 2.56
N ILE A 21 4.70 8.99 2.84
CA ILE A 21 5.69 8.36 3.72
C ILE A 21 6.35 7.25 2.91
N GLU A 22 7.67 7.22 2.93
CA GLU A 22 8.44 6.13 2.35
C GLU A 22 8.96 5.24 3.46
N GLY A 23 8.87 3.94 3.27
CA GLY A 23 9.41 2.96 4.18
C GLY A 23 10.18 1.88 3.44
N ARG A 24 11.07 1.22 4.17
CA ARG A 24 11.81 0.06 3.69
C ARG A 24 11.53 -1.10 4.60
N ILE A 25 11.09 -2.20 4.03
CA ILE A 25 10.78 -3.42 4.75
C ILE A 25 11.47 -4.60 4.10
N ASP A 26 11.79 -5.60 4.91
CA ASP A 26 12.32 -6.86 4.39
C ASP A 26 11.16 -7.84 4.20
N VAL A 27 11.06 -8.38 2.99
CA VAL A 27 10.09 -9.41 2.67
C VAL A 27 10.88 -10.60 2.15
N ASP A 28 10.90 -11.68 2.91
CA ASP A 28 11.62 -12.90 2.57
C ASP A 28 13.10 -12.66 2.24
N GLY A 29 13.74 -11.77 3.02
CA GLY A 29 15.17 -11.46 2.83
C GLY A 29 15.45 -10.41 1.76
N GLU A 30 14.45 -9.90 1.09
CA GLU A 30 14.60 -8.82 0.12
C GLU A 30 14.09 -7.51 0.70
N GLU A 31 14.88 -6.45 0.57
CA GLU A 31 14.47 -5.12 0.96
C GLU A 31 13.52 -4.54 -0.07
N THR A 32 12.35 -4.15 0.38
CA THR A 32 11.30 -3.58 -0.46
C THR A 32 10.99 -2.17 0.00
N THR A 33 10.89 -1.24 -0.93
CA THR A 33 10.44 0.12 -0.66
C THR A 33 8.93 0.19 -0.80
N ILE A 34 8.29 0.75 0.21
CA ILE A 34 6.84 1.04 0.15
C ILE A 34 6.63 2.53 0.28
N GLU A 35 5.56 3.00 -0.32
CA GLU A 35 5.14 4.39 -0.23
C GLU A 35 3.69 4.44 0.20
N ILE A 36 3.41 5.19 1.26
CA ILE A 36 2.08 5.31 1.84
C ILE A 36 1.58 6.72 1.58
N GLY A 37 0.44 6.83 0.91
CA GLY A 37 -0.25 8.10 0.73
C GLY A 37 -1.16 8.37 1.91
N ILE A 38 -1.15 9.61 2.40
CA ILE A 38 -1.91 10.06 3.56
C ILE A 38 -2.95 11.07 3.10
N GLY A 39 -4.20 10.90 3.53
CA GLY A 39 -5.27 11.82 3.23
C GLY A 39 -5.23 13.08 4.10
N GLN A 40 -6.14 14.01 3.84
CA GLN A 40 -6.21 15.28 4.58
C GLN A 40 -6.49 15.08 6.07
N ASP A 41 -7.19 14.02 6.43
CA ASP A 41 -7.52 13.68 7.81
C ASP A 41 -6.40 12.92 8.53
N GLY A 42 -5.26 12.71 7.87
CA GLY A 42 -4.14 11.97 8.44
C GLY A 42 -4.23 10.46 8.30
N ALA A 43 -5.31 9.94 7.72
CA ALA A 43 -5.47 8.50 7.53
C ALA A 43 -4.79 8.03 6.23
N PRO A 44 -4.26 6.81 6.21
CA PRO A 44 -3.71 6.24 4.96
C PRO A 44 -4.81 6.08 3.90
N VAL A 45 -4.51 6.43 2.66
CA VAL A 45 -5.44 6.29 1.54
C VAL A 45 -4.96 5.33 0.48
N GLU A 46 -3.66 5.09 0.42
CA GLU A 46 -3.08 4.16 -0.55
C GLU A 46 -1.72 3.66 -0.11
N VAL A 47 -1.33 2.52 -0.66
CA VAL A 47 0.00 1.95 -0.48
C VAL A 47 0.52 1.52 -1.84
N VAL A 48 1.74 1.91 -2.18
CA VAL A 48 2.38 1.54 -3.44
C VAL A 48 3.70 0.87 -3.15
N ILE A 49 3.96 -0.24 -3.81
CA ILE A 49 5.24 -0.95 -3.77
C ILE A 49 5.78 -1.10 -5.18
N MET A 50 7.10 -1.19 -5.30
CA MET A 50 7.73 -1.53 -6.58
C MET A 50 7.92 -3.04 -6.63
N ARG A 51 7.32 -3.67 -7.62
CA ARG A 51 7.37 -5.13 -7.78
C ARG A 51 8.04 -5.50 -9.09
N TRP A 52 8.82 -6.56 -9.05
CA TRP A 52 9.45 -7.12 -10.24
C TRP A 52 8.40 -7.85 -11.06
N GLY A 53 8.28 -7.50 -12.32
CA GLY A 53 7.31 -8.13 -13.21
C GLY A 53 7.46 -7.63 -14.65
N ASP A 54 6.66 -8.20 -15.52
CA ASP A 54 6.68 -7.90 -16.95
C ASP A 54 5.36 -7.33 -17.47
N VAL A 55 4.55 -6.77 -16.60
CA VAL A 55 3.22 -6.22 -16.95
C VAL A 55 3.37 -4.83 -17.57
N ASN A 56 3.98 -4.79 -18.73
CA ASN A 56 4.20 -3.58 -19.53
C ASN A 56 4.08 -3.94 -21.01
N PRO A 57 3.97 -2.92 -21.91
CA PRO A 57 3.81 -3.19 -23.34
C PRO A 57 4.93 -4.01 -23.97
N GLU A 58 6.17 -3.80 -23.51
CA GLU A 58 7.36 -4.48 -24.03
C GLU A 58 7.54 -5.90 -23.49
N LYS A 59 6.80 -6.25 -22.43
CA LYS A 59 6.93 -7.53 -21.72
C LYS A 59 8.34 -7.77 -21.17
N TRP A 60 8.99 -6.71 -20.73
CA TRP A 60 10.31 -6.80 -20.11
C TRP A 60 10.16 -6.82 -18.60
N PHE A 61 10.94 -7.67 -17.95
CA PHE A 61 10.99 -7.69 -16.50
C PHE A 61 11.69 -6.44 -15.96
N THR A 62 11.01 -5.73 -15.12
CA THR A 62 11.52 -4.53 -14.45
C THR A 62 10.70 -4.28 -13.19
N TYR A 63 11.12 -3.31 -12.39
CA TYR A 63 10.32 -2.85 -11.27
C TYR A 63 9.20 -1.96 -11.75
N LEU A 64 7.99 -2.32 -11.38
CA LEU A 64 6.78 -1.59 -11.76
C LEU A 64 5.96 -1.28 -10.50
N PRO A 65 5.28 -0.12 -10.44
CA PRO A 65 4.44 0.20 -9.31
C PRO A 65 3.24 -0.75 -9.25
N PHE A 66 3.05 -1.33 -8.08
CA PHE A 66 1.84 -2.08 -7.73
C PHE A 66 1.22 -1.38 -6.54
N GLY A 67 0.00 -0.91 -6.67
CA GLY A 67 -0.62 -0.11 -5.64
C GLY A 67 -2.02 -0.56 -5.30
N ILE A 68 -2.41 -0.22 -4.07
CA ILE A 68 -3.74 -0.50 -3.53
C ILE A 68 -4.25 0.81 -2.93
N ARG A 69 -5.46 1.20 -3.31
CA ARG A 69 -6.18 2.32 -2.69
C ARG A 69 -7.25 1.80 -1.75
N PHE A 70 -7.46 2.49 -0.65
CA PHE A 70 -8.48 2.15 0.32
C PHE A 70 -9.77 2.87 -0.05
N ILE A 71 -10.81 2.09 -0.37
CA ILE A 71 -12.10 2.63 -0.81
C ILE A 71 -12.98 2.93 0.40
N LYS A 72 -12.98 2.04 1.38
CA LYS A 72 -13.80 2.15 2.57
C LYS A 72 -12.99 1.78 3.80
N ILE A 73 -13.11 2.60 4.84
CA ILE A 73 -12.42 2.43 6.11
C ILE A 73 -13.49 2.31 7.20
N ALA A 74 -13.27 1.42 8.16
CA ALA A 74 -14.16 1.25 9.30
C ALA A 74 -13.34 1.17 10.59
N THR A 75 -13.96 1.61 11.70
CA THR A 75 -13.37 1.45 13.02
C THR A 75 -14.02 0.24 13.70
N ILE A 76 -13.19 -0.72 14.07
CA ILE A 76 -13.61 -1.99 14.68
C ILE A 76 -12.78 -2.19 15.95
N ASP A 77 -13.45 -2.31 17.08
CA ASP A 77 -12.80 -2.48 18.39
C ASP A 77 -11.72 -1.42 18.66
N GLY A 78 -12.01 -0.17 18.28
CA GLY A 78 -11.07 0.95 18.45
C GLY A 78 -9.96 1.03 17.42
N CYS A 79 -9.88 0.08 16.49
CA CYS A 79 -8.89 0.09 15.41
C CYS A 79 -9.51 0.51 14.09
N THR A 80 -8.88 1.45 13.41
CA THR A 80 -9.31 1.89 12.08
C THR A 80 -8.61 1.04 11.02
N VAL A 81 -9.40 0.32 10.23
CA VAL A 81 -8.88 -0.60 9.23
C VAL A 81 -9.57 -0.40 7.89
N PRO A 82 -8.87 -0.62 6.76
CA PRO A 82 -9.54 -0.65 5.48
C PRO A 82 -10.37 -1.92 5.35
N VAL A 83 -11.61 -1.77 4.90
CA VAL A 83 -12.54 -2.90 4.71
C VAL A 83 -12.91 -3.12 3.25
N GLU A 84 -12.61 -2.16 2.39
CA GLU A 84 -12.72 -2.32 0.94
C GLU A 84 -11.54 -1.64 0.28
N MET A 85 -10.91 -2.33 -0.65
CA MET A 85 -9.74 -1.82 -1.35
C MET A 85 -9.67 -2.38 -2.76
N ALA A 86 -8.98 -1.67 -3.62
CA ALA A 86 -8.75 -2.08 -5.00
C ALA A 86 -7.37 -1.65 -5.45
N GLY A 87 -6.79 -2.40 -6.37
CA GLY A 87 -5.48 -2.07 -6.86
C GLY A 87 -5.04 -2.91 -8.03
N GLY A 88 -3.80 -2.77 -8.40
CA GLY A 88 -3.22 -3.50 -9.51
C GLY A 88 -1.87 -2.97 -9.93
N TRP A 89 -1.38 -3.54 -11.01
CA TRP A 89 -0.13 -3.16 -11.63
C TRP A 89 -0.20 -1.79 -12.31
N ASN A 90 0.95 -1.15 -12.41
CA ASN A 90 1.11 0.16 -13.06
C ASN A 90 0.31 1.27 -12.38
N TYR A 91 0.12 1.12 -11.07
CA TYR A 91 -0.63 2.07 -10.26
C TYR A 91 -0.07 3.48 -10.39
N GLY A 92 -0.97 4.45 -10.57
CA GLY A 92 -0.58 5.86 -10.73
C GLY A 92 -0.08 6.21 -12.12
N THR A 93 -0.16 5.30 -13.08
CA THR A 93 0.25 5.55 -14.47
C THR A 93 -0.94 5.39 -15.42
N PRO A 94 -0.84 5.90 -16.67
CA PRO A 94 -1.87 5.69 -17.66
C PRO A 94 -2.12 4.23 -18.03
N ALA A 95 -1.15 3.36 -17.75
CA ALA A 95 -1.27 1.92 -18.02
C ALA A 95 -1.98 1.14 -16.90
N TYR A 96 -2.41 1.84 -15.83
CA TYR A 96 -3.06 1.18 -14.69
C TYR A 96 -4.33 0.45 -15.12
N ARG A 97 -4.45 -0.78 -14.63
CA ARG A 97 -5.68 -1.58 -14.72
C ARG A 97 -5.95 -2.20 -13.37
N GLU A 98 -7.18 -2.07 -12.88
CA GLU A 98 -7.56 -2.70 -11.63
C GLU A 98 -7.55 -4.22 -11.81
N GLY A 99 -6.70 -4.88 -11.02
CA GLY A 99 -6.54 -6.34 -11.08
C GLY A 99 -7.06 -7.07 -9.86
N ILE A 100 -7.29 -6.34 -8.75
CA ILE A 100 -7.76 -6.93 -7.51
C ILE A 100 -8.73 -5.98 -6.83
N ARG A 101 -9.78 -6.54 -6.25
CA ARG A 101 -10.70 -5.80 -5.38
C ARG A 101 -11.06 -6.70 -4.22
N LEU A 102 -10.83 -6.18 -3.01
CA LEU A 102 -11.09 -6.90 -1.77
C LEU A 102 -12.16 -6.15 -0.98
N ARG A 103 -13.08 -6.92 -0.44
CA ARG A 103 -14.11 -6.41 0.48
C ARG A 103 -14.23 -7.38 1.63
N PHE A 104 -13.96 -6.89 2.84
CA PHE A 104 -14.06 -7.71 4.03
C PHE A 104 -15.46 -7.62 4.60
N ARG A 105 -16.10 -8.77 4.81
CA ARG A 105 -17.41 -8.86 5.42
C ARG A 105 -17.33 -8.86 6.93
N GLU A 106 -16.22 -9.37 7.48
CA GLU A 106 -16.01 -9.48 8.91
C GLU A 106 -14.52 -9.34 9.20
N VAL A 107 -14.19 -8.54 10.21
CA VAL A 107 -12.83 -8.37 10.72
C VAL A 107 -12.86 -8.63 12.22
N ARG A 108 -12.00 -9.54 12.68
CA ARG A 108 -11.85 -9.87 14.10
C ARG A 108 -10.39 -9.69 14.50
N PHE A 109 -10.20 -9.22 15.73
CA PHE A 109 -8.88 -9.12 16.33
C PHE A 109 -8.74 -10.19 17.41
N PHE A 110 -7.64 -10.89 17.38
CA PHE A 110 -7.35 -11.97 18.31
C PHE A 110 -6.23 -11.60 19.27
#